data_84cbe9e4e0713d3b759f77a8c99cce26
#
_entry.id   84cbe9e4e0713d3b759f77a8c99cce26
#
_cell.length_a   1.000
_cell.length_b   1.000
_cell.length_c   1.000
_cell.angle_alpha   90.00
_cell.angle_beta   90.00
_cell.angle_gamma   90.00
#
_symmetry.space_group_name_H-M   'P 1'
#
loop_
_entity.id
_entity.type
_entity.pdbx_description
1 polymer ?
#
loop_
_entity_poly.entity_id
_entity_poly.type
_entity_poly.pdbx_seq_one_letter_code
_entity_poly.pdbx_strand_id
1 'polypeptide(L)'
;PPTRQHDEVHSPLHQTHDGAKLAAADRGAQHQRAALLRGLDSVTVIRLFADTLPRFASPFGKLANAPWSIAQRVGAANATDLVCPPQGGDSSVVMLARACERIAQGESQAALVVGGEALRTELAAKRAGLQLQWGEDAPTTPNQLTGVKDMYTKAEEKHGMRSAIAMYALIGQALRHAAGQTVDQYREASAKLFARFAAVARDNPLATRRKGYSAEQIAEVNAEN
;
A
#
# COMPACT_ATOMS: atom_id res chain seq x y z
N PRO A 1 -48.60 -16.82 24.92
CA PRO A 1 -47.28 -16.64 25.41
C PRO A 1 -46.94 -15.16 25.35
N PRO A 2 -46.53 -14.56 26.49
CA PRO A 2 -46.36 -13.12 26.58
C PRO A 2 -44.99 -12.69 26.06
N THR A 3 -45.03 -11.61 25.31
CA THR A 3 -43.91 -10.76 24.90
C THR A 3 -43.16 -10.24 26.13
N ARG A 4 -41.85 -10.53 26.18
CA ARG A 4 -40.94 -9.87 27.16
C ARG A 4 -40.62 -8.48 26.63
N GLN A 5 -41.11 -7.47 27.37
CA GLN A 5 -40.55 -6.11 27.32
C GLN A 5 -39.15 -6.15 27.92
N HIS A 6 -38.14 -5.69 27.17
CA HIS A 6 -36.83 -5.35 27.70
C HIS A 6 -36.93 -3.94 28.28
N ASP A 7 -36.94 -3.88 29.62
CA ASP A 7 -36.72 -2.64 30.33
C ASP A 7 -35.25 -2.19 30.10
N GLU A 8 -35.09 -1.13 29.34
CA GLU A 8 -33.81 -0.39 29.27
C GLU A 8 -33.61 0.32 30.62
N VAL A 9 -32.71 -0.23 31.43
CA VAL A 9 -32.21 0.44 32.61
C VAL A 9 -31.26 1.56 32.14
N HIS A 10 -31.81 2.76 32.05
CA HIS A 10 -30.99 3.99 31.95
C HIS A 10 -30.24 4.18 33.27
N SER A 11 -29.00 3.75 33.31
CA SER A 11 -28.05 4.18 34.34
C SER A 11 -27.59 5.60 34.02
N PRO A 12 -27.70 6.56 34.92
CA PRO A 12 -27.16 7.89 34.69
C PRO A 12 -25.64 7.79 34.73
N LEU A 13 -25.02 7.84 33.54
CA LEU A 13 -23.57 7.99 33.38
C LEU A 13 -23.15 9.29 34.09
N HIS A 14 -22.41 9.13 35.17
CA HIS A 14 -21.60 10.18 35.77
C HIS A 14 -20.81 10.92 34.67
N GLN A 15 -21.30 12.07 34.26
CA GLN A 15 -20.51 13.07 33.53
C GLN A 15 -19.55 13.69 34.55
N THR A 16 -18.44 13.03 34.77
CA THR A 16 -17.41 13.45 35.68
C THR A 16 -16.21 14.02 34.90
N HIS A 17 -15.41 14.79 35.60
CA HIS A 17 -14.15 15.45 35.27
C HIS A 17 -13.25 14.77 34.22
N ASP A 18 -13.40 13.49 33.97
CA ASP A 18 -12.61 12.72 32.99
C ASP A 18 -12.98 13.04 31.53
N GLY A 19 -14.23 13.33 31.23
CA GLY A 19 -14.65 13.73 29.87
C GLY A 19 -14.03 15.05 29.42
N ALA A 20 -13.89 16.00 30.31
CA ALA A 20 -13.24 17.29 30.03
C ALA A 20 -11.72 17.13 29.84
N LYS A 21 -11.08 16.25 30.61
CA LYS A 21 -9.66 15.91 30.48
C LYS A 21 -9.37 15.17 29.19
N LEU A 22 -10.20 14.18 28.81
CA LEU A 22 -10.11 13.47 27.55
C LEU A 22 -10.29 14.42 26.35
N ALA A 23 -11.28 15.30 26.40
CA ALA A 23 -11.49 16.30 25.35
C ALA A 23 -10.36 17.37 25.30
N ALA A 24 -9.74 17.71 26.41
CA ALA A 24 -8.58 18.59 26.43
C ALA A 24 -7.33 17.90 25.90
N ALA A 25 -7.11 16.62 26.23
CA ALA A 25 -6.03 15.79 25.68
C ALA A 25 -6.18 15.60 24.17
N ASP A 26 -7.40 15.35 23.69
CA ASP A 26 -7.69 15.21 22.26
C ASP A 26 -7.45 16.55 21.52
N ARG A 27 -7.88 17.68 22.06
CA ARG A 27 -7.57 19.02 21.50
C ARG A 27 -6.07 19.29 21.47
N GLY A 28 -5.33 18.91 22.53
CA GLY A 28 -3.88 19.01 22.59
C GLY A 28 -3.20 18.19 21.48
N ALA A 29 -3.62 16.94 21.31
CA ALA A 29 -3.14 16.06 20.25
C ALA A 29 -3.46 16.61 18.85
N GLN A 30 -4.64 17.15 18.65
CA GLN A 30 -5.04 17.80 17.39
C GLN A 30 -4.18 19.02 17.07
N HIS A 31 -3.89 19.87 18.06
CA HIS A 31 -3.01 21.02 17.88
C HIS A 31 -1.56 20.61 17.56
N GLN A 32 -1.03 19.62 18.26
CA GLN A 32 0.30 19.07 17.99
C GLN A 32 0.37 18.45 16.58
N ARG A 33 -0.64 17.69 16.20
CA ARG A 33 -0.76 17.14 14.85
C ARG A 33 -0.80 18.23 13.78
N ALA A 34 -1.61 19.28 13.98
CA ALA A 34 -1.68 20.39 13.05
C ALA A 34 -0.36 21.17 12.95
N ALA A 35 0.36 21.34 14.06
CA ALA A 35 1.68 21.96 14.06
C ALA A 35 2.71 21.11 13.31
N LEU A 36 2.71 19.80 13.55
CA LEU A 36 3.57 18.86 12.83
C LEU A 36 3.31 18.89 11.32
N LEU A 37 2.04 18.84 10.92
CA LEU A 37 1.68 18.86 9.51
C LEU A 37 2.08 20.17 8.80
N ARG A 38 1.98 21.31 9.49
CA ARG A 38 2.47 22.59 8.97
C ARG A 38 3.99 22.67 8.87
N GLY A 39 4.69 21.88 9.69
CA GLY A 39 6.16 21.80 9.69
C GLY A 39 6.72 20.84 8.63
N LEU A 40 5.86 20.13 7.90
CA LEU A 40 6.31 19.25 6.80
C LEU A 40 6.90 20.10 5.67
N ASP A 41 8.13 19.80 5.29
CA ASP A 41 8.84 20.43 4.18
C ASP A 41 9.06 19.48 2.99
N SER A 42 8.86 18.19 3.22
CA SER A 42 8.96 17.14 2.19
C SER A 42 7.73 16.23 2.20
N VAL A 43 7.16 15.97 1.03
CA VAL A 43 6.08 14.99 0.82
C VAL A 43 6.46 14.07 -0.33
N THR A 44 6.60 12.79 -0.02
CA THR A 44 6.86 11.73 -1.00
C THR A 44 5.63 10.86 -1.13
N VAL A 45 5.15 10.68 -2.36
CA VAL A 45 4.09 9.71 -2.68
C VAL A 45 4.71 8.55 -3.44
N ILE A 46 4.70 7.37 -2.84
CA ILE A 46 5.18 6.14 -3.48
C ILE A 46 4.37 5.91 -4.75
N ARG A 47 5.07 5.74 -5.85
CA ARG A 47 4.47 5.67 -7.18
C ARG A 47 3.51 4.49 -7.30
N LEU A 48 2.33 4.78 -7.83
CA LEU A 48 1.26 3.83 -8.03
C LEU A 48 1.42 3.11 -9.38
N PHE A 49 0.86 1.92 -9.49
CA PHE A 49 0.79 1.21 -10.78
C PHE A 49 -0.01 1.99 -11.82
N ALA A 50 -1.07 2.66 -11.40
CA ALA A 50 -1.89 3.51 -12.26
C ALA A 50 -1.10 4.62 -12.98
N ASP A 51 -0.04 5.14 -12.33
CA ASP A 51 0.78 6.22 -12.89
C ASP A 51 1.94 5.73 -13.77
N THR A 52 2.31 4.45 -13.66
CA THR A 52 3.53 3.93 -14.28
C THR A 52 3.29 3.08 -15.52
N LEU A 53 2.16 2.41 -15.59
CA LEU A 53 1.84 1.50 -16.70
C LEU A 53 0.50 1.87 -17.32
N PRO A 54 0.45 2.22 -18.62
CA PRO A 54 -0.78 2.65 -19.30
C PRO A 54 -1.96 1.66 -19.16
N ARG A 55 -1.64 0.35 -19.07
CA ARG A 55 -2.67 -0.69 -18.89
C ARG A 55 -3.38 -0.65 -17.54
N PHE A 56 -2.82 0.05 -16.56
CA PHE A 56 -3.40 0.25 -15.23
C PHE A 56 -3.93 1.66 -15.02
N ALA A 57 -3.85 2.52 -16.05
CA ALA A 57 -4.37 3.88 -15.94
C ALA A 57 -5.86 3.85 -15.57
N SER A 58 -6.21 4.65 -14.56
CA SER A 58 -7.60 4.78 -14.14
C SER A 58 -8.43 5.52 -15.20
N PRO A 59 -9.63 5.04 -15.55
CA PRO A 59 -10.55 5.78 -16.42
C PRO A 59 -11.13 7.02 -15.74
N PHE A 60 -10.95 7.15 -14.42
CA PHE A 60 -11.49 8.26 -13.62
C PHE A 60 -10.53 9.45 -13.50
N GLY A 61 -9.40 9.40 -14.21
CA GLY A 61 -8.37 10.43 -14.17
C GLY A 61 -7.21 10.11 -13.23
N LYS A 62 -6.24 11.01 -13.21
CA LYS A 62 -5.04 10.93 -12.36
C LYS A 62 -4.72 12.27 -11.74
N LEU A 63 -3.95 12.26 -10.67
CA LEU A 63 -3.39 13.46 -10.06
C LEU A 63 -2.18 13.94 -10.90
N ALA A 64 -2.17 15.20 -11.30
CA ALA A 64 -1.03 15.79 -12.03
C ALA A 64 0.22 15.86 -11.13
N ASN A 65 0.03 16.10 -9.82
CA ASN A 65 1.09 16.10 -8.81
C ASN A 65 0.54 15.51 -7.50
N ALA A 66 0.62 14.19 -7.35
CA ALA A 66 0.11 13.49 -6.16
C ALA A 66 0.73 14.00 -4.84
N PRO A 67 2.07 14.23 -4.71
CA PRO A 67 2.65 14.86 -3.54
C PRO A 67 2.04 16.22 -3.20
N TRP A 68 1.82 17.08 -4.19
CA TRP A 68 1.18 18.38 -3.98
C TRP A 68 -0.27 18.22 -3.48
N SER A 69 -1.04 17.37 -4.13
CA SER A 69 -2.43 17.09 -3.74
C SER A 69 -2.55 16.58 -2.31
N ILE A 70 -1.63 15.70 -1.88
CA ILE A 70 -1.57 15.22 -0.51
C ILE A 70 -1.17 16.35 0.45
N ALA A 71 -0.13 17.12 0.10
CA ALA A 71 0.32 18.25 0.92
C ALA A 71 -0.82 19.24 1.22
N GLN A 72 -1.61 19.60 0.20
CA GLN A 72 -2.77 20.48 0.37
C GLN A 72 -3.82 19.87 1.34
N ARG A 73 -4.16 18.60 1.16
CA ARG A 73 -5.18 17.91 1.96
C ARG A 73 -4.79 17.70 3.42
N VAL A 74 -3.50 17.55 3.70
CA VAL A 74 -3.02 17.38 5.10
C VAL A 74 -2.62 18.70 5.78
N GLY A 75 -2.70 19.82 5.08
CA GLY A 75 -2.31 21.12 5.62
C GLY A 75 -0.81 21.40 5.61
N ALA A 76 -0.05 20.68 4.77
CA ALA A 76 1.39 20.87 4.56
C ALA A 76 1.67 21.73 3.31
N ALA A 77 0.90 22.81 3.12
CA ALA A 77 0.97 23.63 1.92
C ALA A 77 2.35 24.29 1.67
N ASN A 78 3.19 24.36 2.71
CA ASN A 78 4.55 24.90 2.65
C ASN A 78 5.61 23.85 2.23
N ALA A 79 5.22 22.59 2.04
CA ALA A 79 6.15 21.56 1.58
C ALA A 79 6.67 21.89 0.17
N THR A 80 7.97 21.97 0.03
CA THR A 80 8.67 22.30 -1.22
C THR A 80 9.31 21.10 -1.90
N ASP A 81 9.68 20.08 -1.14
CA ASP A 81 10.23 18.82 -1.68
C ASP A 81 9.09 17.82 -1.96
N LEU A 82 8.50 17.95 -3.13
CA LEU A 82 7.36 17.15 -3.58
C LEU A 82 7.85 16.02 -4.50
N VAL A 83 7.94 14.79 -4.00
CA VAL A 83 8.68 13.70 -4.64
C VAL A 83 7.79 12.56 -5.09
N CYS A 84 7.99 12.14 -6.34
CA CYS A 84 7.56 10.85 -6.86
C CYS A 84 8.79 9.98 -7.15
N PRO A 85 9.01 8.88 -6.42
CA PRO A 85 10.10 7.96 -6.70
C PRO A 85 9.88 7.17 -8.00
N PRO A 86 10.92 6.51 -8.52
CA PRO A 86 10.75 5.55 -9.59
C PRO A 86 9.89 4.36 -9.11
N GLN A 87 9.32 3.64 -10.06
CA GLN A 87 8.61 2.39 -9.74
C GLN A 87 9.59 1.34 -9.25
N GLY A 88 9.25 0.69 -8.15
CA GLY A 88 10.04 -0.41 -7.60
C GLY A 88 9.43 -0.93 -6.30
N GLY A 89 9.56 -2.22 -6.03
CA GLY A 89 9.07 -2.84 -4.79
C GLY A 89 9.82 -2.37 -3.54
N ASP A 90 10.98 -1.80 -3.70
CA ASP A 90 11.85 -1.23 -2.66
C ASP A 90 11.61 0.27 -2.41
N SER A 91 10.83 0.93 -3.27
CA SER A 91 10.66 2.40 -3.25
C SER A 91 10.24 2.94 -1.89
N SER A 92 9.39 2.24 -1.15
CA SER A 92 8.96 2.68 0.18
C SER A 92 10.11 2.74 1.19
N VAL A 93 10.98 1.73 1.19
CA VAL A 93 12.14 1.66 2.09
C VAL A 93 13.20 2.67 1.67
N VAL A 94 13.48 2.78 0.37
CA VAL A 94 14.44 3.73 -0.18
C VAL A 94 14.02 5.17 0.11
N MET A 95 12.74 5.50 -0.04
CA MET A 95 12.24 6.86 0.26
C MET A 95 12.23 7.16 1.76
N LEU A 96 11.96 6.16 2.59
CA LEU A 96 12.11 6.33 4.03
C LEU A 96 13.56 6.60 4.42
N ALA A 97 14.52 5.83 3.87
CA ALA A 97 15.94 6.05 4.11
C ALA A 97 16.37 7.46 3.65
N ARG A 98 15.96 7.88 2.45
CA ARG A 98 16.20 9.24 1.95
C ARG A 98 15.64 10.32 2.89
N ALA A 99 14.43 10.15 3.38
CA ALA A 99 13.85 11.10 4.31
C ALA A 99 14.65 11.18 5.62
N CYS A 100 15.05 10.04 6.19
CA CYS A 100 15.89 10.00 7.39
C CYS A 100 17.25 10.66 7.15
N GLU A 101 17.89 10.41 6.03
CA GLU A 101 19.19 10.99 5.67
C GLU A 101 19.09 12.52 5.55
N ARG A 102 18.11 13.04 4.84
CA ARG A 102 17.88 14.50 4.70
C ARG A 102 17.62 15.19 6.04
N ILE A 103 16.87 14.53 6.92
CA ILE A 103 16.64 15.05 8.28
C ILE A 103 17.95 15.05 9.08
N ALA A 104 18.74 13.96 8.99
CA ALA A 104 20.03 13.87 9.68
C ALA A 104 21.06 14.92 9.18
N GLN A 105 20.98 15.30 7.90
CA GLN A 105 21.82 16.33 7.29
C GLN A 105 21.30 17.76 7.54
N GLY A 106 20.12 17.90 8.15
CA GLY A 106 19.50 19.21 8.39
C GLY A 106 18.85 19.83 7.15
N GLU A 107 18.72 19.09 6.07
CA GLU A 107 18.08 19.53 4.82
C GLU A 107 16.55 19.46 4.86
N SER A 108 16.00 18.74 5.83
CA SER A 108 14.57 18.59 6.08
C SER A 108 14.31 18.55 7.57
N GLN A 109 13.24 19.17 8.03
CA GLN A 109 12.82 19.10 9.42
C GLN A 109 11.81 18.00 9.66
N ALA A 110 10.90 17.79 8.70
CA ALA A 110 9.88 16.77 8.79
C ALA A 110 9.43 16.33 7.39
N ALA A 111 9.42 15.03 7.16
CA ALA A 111 9.03 14.43 5.90
C ALA A 111 7.83 13.51 6.04
N LEU A 112 6.93 13.55 5.07
CA LEU A 112 5.81 12.63 4.94
C LEU A 112 6.07 11.67 3.78
N VAL A 113 6.14 10.37 4.06
CA VAL A 113 6.22 9.32 3.04
C VAL A 113 4.92 8.52 3.08
N VAL A 114 4.17 8.55 1.99
CA VAL A 114 2.87 7.91 1.88
C VAL A 114 2.72 7.15 0.59
N GLY A 115 1.77 6.22 0.55
CA GLY A 115 1.39 5.49 -0.65
C GLY A 115 0.11 4.72 -0.43
N GLY A 116 -0.60 4.46 -1.51
CA GLY A 116 -1.83 3.68 -1.48
C GLY A 116 -2.52 3.70 -2.83
N GLU A 117 -3.30 2.65 -3.10
CA GLU A 117 -4.10 2.55 -4.31
C GLU A 117 -5.54 2.17 -3.97
N ALA A 118 -6.48 2.76 -4.69
CA ALA A 118 -7.90 2.51 -4.53
C ALA A 118 -8.44 1.52 -5.59
N LEU A 119 -7.67 0.51 -5.97
CA LEU A 119 -8.01 -0.45 -7.05
C LEU A 119 -9.33 -1.17 -6.81
N ARG A 120 -9.63 -1.51 -5.55
CA ARG A 120 -10.90 -2.16 -5.20
C ARG A 120 -12.09 -1.21 -5.41
N THR A 121 -11.94 0.05 -5.03
CA THR A 121 -12.96 1.10 -5.23
C THR A 121 -13.16 1.36 -6.73
N GLU A 122 -12.07 1.44 -7.48
CA GLU A 122 -12.13 1.59 -8.94
C GLU A 122 -12.89 0.44 -9.60
N LEU A 123 -12.56 -0.80 -9.22
CA LEU A 123 -13.25 -1.98 -9.77
C LEU A 123 -14.74 -2.00 -9.39
N ALA A 124 -15.08 -1.62 -8.17
CA ALA A 124 -16.47 -1.53 -7.71
C ALA A 124 -17.24 -0.45 -8.49
N ALA A 125 -16.64 0.72 -8.69
CA ALA A 125 -17.23 1.81 -9.46
C ALA A 125 -17.44 1.41 -10.93
N LYS A 126 -16.46 0.77 -11.57
CA LYS A 126 -16.59 0.24 -12.94
C LYS A 126 -17.74 -0.75 -13.05
N ARG A 127 -17.86 -1.69 -12.12
CA ARG A 127 -18.96 -2.68 -12.10
C ARG A 127 -20.32 -2.05 -11.90
N ALA A 128 -20.40 -0.97 -11.13
CA ALA A 128 -21.62 -0.22 -10.87
C ALA A 128 -21.95 0.83 -11.96
N GLY A 129 -21.13 0.96 -13.01
CA GLY A 129 -21.30 1.97 -14.04
C GLY A 129 -21.13 3.43 -13.56
N LEU A 130 -20.50 3.63 -12.40
CA LEU A 130 -20.30 4.96 -11.83
C LEU A 130 -19.17 5.71 -12.58
N GLN A 131 -19.36 7.02 -12.74
CA GLN A 131 -18.33 7.93 -13.23
C GLN A 131 -17.77 8.73 -12.07
N LEU A 132 -16.51 8.48 -11.73
CA LEU A 132 -15.82 9.18 -10.66
C LEU A 132 -14.86 10.22 -11.27
N GLN A 133 -14.56 11.27 -10.52
CA GLN A 133 -13.62 12.31 -10.90
C GLN A 133 -12.44 12.27 -9.94
N TRP A 134 -11.38 11.57 -10.34
CA TRP A 134 -10.14 11.45 -9.57
C TRP A 134 -9.02 12.33 -10.13
N GLY A 135 -9.23 12.87 -11.35
CA GLY A 135 -8.30 13.80 -11.94
C GLY A 135 -8.23 15.10 -11.17
N GLU A 136 -7.03 15.59 -10.95
CA GLU A 136 -6.77 16.87 -10.31
C GLU A 136 -5.55 17.51 -10.96
N ASP A 137 -5.71 18.76 -11.40
CA ASP A 137 -4.62 19.58 -11.90
C ASP A 137 -3.79 20.13 -10.73
N ALA A 138 -2.53 20.44 -11.02
CA ALA A 138 -1.62 21.02 -10.06
C ALA A 138 -0.78 22.13 -10.70
N PRO A 139 -0.40 23.16 -9.94
CA PRO A 139 0.40 24.27 -10.48
C PRO A 139 1.85 23.88 -10.80
N THR A 140 2.31 22.75 -10.24
CA THR A 140 3.68 22.26 -10.40
C THR A 140 3.69 20.77 -10.73
N THR A 141 4.79 20.30 -11.30
CA THR A 141 5.09 18.88 -11.45
C THR A 141 5.90 18.36 -10.26
N PRO A 142 5.73 17.10 -9.85
CA PRO A 142 6.54 16.53 -8.78
C PRO A 142 7.99 16.37 -9.21
N ASN A 143 8.91 16.43 -8.25
CA ASN A 143 10.28 16.04 -8.44
C ASN A 143 10.33 14.52 -8.72
N GLN A 144 10.67 14.16 -9.94
CA GLN A 144 10.74 12.76 -10.37
C GLN A 144 12.16 12.24 -10.17
N LEU A 145 12.34 11.39 -9.18
CA LEU A 145 13.62 10.74 -8.99
C LEU A 145 13.84 9.70 -10.10
N THR A 146 15.05 9.70 -10.62
CA THR A 146 15.48 8.68 -11.58
C THR A 146 15.84 7.40 -10.85
N GLY A 147 15.50 6.26 -11.44
CA GLY A 147 15.83 4.93 -10.92
C GLY A 147 16.02 3.95 -12.06
N VAL A 148 16.13 2.67 -11.74
CA VAL A 148 16.17 1.60 -12.73
C VAL A 148 14.84 1.60 -13.48
N LYS A 149 14.89 1.94 -14.77
CA LYS A 149 13.69 2.02 -15.61
C LYS A 149 13.20 0.64 -16.04
N ASP A 150 14.12 -0.27 -16.29
CA ASP A 150 13.84 -1.58 -16.85
C ASP A 150 14.40 -2.66 -15.93
N MET A 151 13.53 -3.54 -15.47
CA MET A 151 13.92 -4.71 -14.64
C MET A 151 14.50 -5.85 -15.47
N TYR A 152 14.40 -5.76 -16.80
CA TYR A 152 14.89 -6.73 -17.78
C TYR A 152 15.18 -6.05 -19.11
N THR A 153 16.05 -6.64 -19.88
CA THR A 153 16.42 -6.18 -21.23
C THR A 153 15.33 -6.53 -22.25
N LYS A 154 15.35 -5.88 -23.42
CA LYS A 154 14.46 -6.24 -24.53
C LYS A 154 14.67 -7.68 -25.02
N ALA A 155 15.89 -8.20 -24.90
CA ALA A 155 16.19 -9.58 -25.23
C ALA A 155 15.49 -10.55 -24.26
N GLU A 156 15.59 -10.30 -22.96
CA GLU A 156 14.89 -11.07 -21.93
C GLU A 156 13.38 -10.99 -22.09
N GLU A 157 12.84 -9.80 -22.38
CA GLU A 157 11.43 -9.61 -22.67
C GLU A 157 10.96 -10.46 -23.86
N LYS A 158 11.74 -10.50 -24.94
CA LYS A 158 11.46 -11.33 -26.11
C LYS A 158 11.39 -12.83 -25.77
N HIS A 159 12.13 -13.26 -24.78
CA HIS A 159 12.15 -14.64 -24.26
C HIS A 159 11.17 -14.90 -23.11
N GLY A 160 10.20 -13.99 -22.88
CA GLY A 160 9.11 -14.22 -21.92
C GLY A 160 9.29 -13.58 -20.53
N MET A 161 10.40 -12.90 -20.26
CA MET A 161 10.62 -12.14 -19.02
C MET A 161 9.81 -10.85 -19.00
N ARG A 162 8.48 -10.98 -18.89
CA ARG A 162 7.55 -9.84 -18.94
C ARG A 162 6.79 -9.58 -17.65
N SER A 163 7.05 -10.39 -16.63
CA SER A 163 6.31 -10.29 -15.38
C SER A 163 7.17 -10.67 -14.18
N ALA A 164 6.82 -10.17 -13.01
CA ALA A 164 7.43 -10.56 -11.76
C ALA A 164 7.34 -12.08 -11.53
N ILE A 165 6.26 -12.74 -11.96
CA ILE A 165 6.08 -14.19 -11.84
C ILE A 165 7.20 -14.93 -12.58
N ALA A 166 7.50 -14.55 -13.82
CA ALA A 166 8.56 -15.18 -14.60
C ALA A 166 9.94 -14.97 -13.96
N MET A 167 10.21 -13.77 -13.45
CA MET A 167 11.47 -13.45 -12.76
C MET A 167 11.63 -14.25 -11.47
N TYR A 168 10.61 -14.31 -10.63
CA TYR A 168 10.65 -15.10 -9.40
C TYR A 168 10.71 -16.61 -9.66
N ALA A 169 10.07 -17.09 -10.74
CA ALA A 169 10.21 -18.48 -11.15
C ALA A 169 11.66 -18.82 -11.53
N LEU A 170 12.36 -17.93 -12.24
CA LEU A 170 13.77 -18.11 -12.58
C LEU A 170 14.65 -18.15 -11.32
N ILE A 171 14.47 -17.23 -10.39
CA ILE A 171 15.17 -17.21 -9.10
C ILE A 171 14.88 -18.51 -8.33
N GLY A 172 13.59 -18.93 -8.29
CA GLY A 172 13.18 -20.17 -7.65
C GLY A 172 13.89 -21.40 -8.24
N GLN A 173 14.08 -21.45 -9.58
CA GLN A 173 14.81 -22.53 -10.22
C GLN A 173 16.31 -22.53 -9.87
N ALA A 174 16.92 -21.36 -9.76
CA ALA A 174 18.31 -21.25 -9.31
C ALA A 174 18.47 -21.75 -7.87
N LEU A 175 17.58 -21.35 -6.97
CA LEU A 175 17.57 -21.83 -5.58
C LEU A 175 17.34 -23.33 -5.49
N ARG A 176 16.40 -23.87 -6.27
CA ARG A 176 16.14 -25.30 -6.37
C ARG A 176 17.40 -26.06 -6.77
N HIS A 177 18.08 -25.59 -7.82
CA HIS A 177 19.32 -26.20 -8.32
C HIS A 177 20.42 -26.18 -7.27
N ALA A 178 20.65 -25.04 -6.62
CA ALA A 178 21.63 -24.87 -5.55
C ALA A 178 21.36 -25.81 -4.36
N ALA A 179 20.08 -26.09 -4.08
CA ALA A 179 19.67 -27.02 -3.02
C ALA A 179 19.70 -28.49 -3.46
N GLY A 180 20.08 -28.82 -4.69
CA GLY A 180 20.10 -30.17 -5.22
C GLY A 180 18.73 -30.85 -5.33
N GLN A 181 17.64 -30.08 -5.37
CA GLN A 181 16.27 -30.56 -5.38
C GLN A 181 15.79 -30.86 -6.80
N THR A 182 14.97 -31.89 -6.95
CA THR A 182 14.17 -32.09 -8.16
C THR A 182 13.05 -31.07 -8.25
N VAL A 183 12.42 -30.94 -9.42
CA VAL A 183 11.26 -30.05 -9.60
C VAL A 183 10.13 -30.42 -8.65
N ASP A 184 9.85 -31.71 -8.48
CA ASP A 184 8.77 -32.18 -7.61
C ASP A 184 9.06 -31.91 -6.13
N GLN A 185 10.31 -32.16 -5.69
CA GLN A 185 10.74 -31.85 -4.33
C GLN A 185 10.61 -30.35 -4.01
N TYR A 186 10.99 -29.49 -4.94
CA TYR A 186 10.86 -28.05 -4.78
C TYR A 186 9.39 -27.60 -4.73
N ARG A 187 8.55 -28.17 -5.62
CA ARG A 187 7.11 -27.91 -5.64
C ARG A 187 6.45 -28.33 -4.33
N GLU A 188 6.75 -29.52 -3.84
CA GLU A 188 6.22 -30.02 -2.56
C GLU A 188 6.66 -29.15 -1.39
N ALA A 189 7.94 -28.79 -1.31
CA ALA A 189 8.48 -27.93 -0.25
C ALA A 189 7.82 -26.54 -0.26
N SER A 190 7.66 -25.96 -1.44
CA SER A 190 6.98 -24.67 -1.63
C SER A 190 5.51 -24.77 -1.22
N ALA A 191 4.80 -25.81 -1.65
CA ALA A 191 3.40 -26.00 -1.30
C ALA A 191 3.19 -26.15 0.21
N LYS A 192 4.06 -26.88 0.91
CA LYS A 192 4.05 -27.01 2.37
C LYS A 192 4.26 -25.65 3.07
N LEU A 193 5.16 -24.82 2.54
CA LEU A 193 5.38 -23.47 3.07
C LEU A 193 4.13 -22.59 2.91
N PHE A 194 3.56 -22.55 1.71
CA PHE A 194 2.37 -21.72 1.45
C PHE A 194 1.10 -22.24 2.15
N ALA A 195 1.00 -23.55 2.42
CA ALA A 195 -0.07 -24.10 3.22
C ALA A 195 -0.04 -23.57 4.68
N ARG A 196 1.15 -23.36 5.25
CA ARG A 196 1.29 -22.71 6.56
C ARG A 196 0.79 -21.26 6.53
N PHE A 197 1.11 -20.49 5.50
CA PHE A 197 0.56 -19.14 5.33
C PHE A 197 -0.96 -19.17 5.15
N ALA A 198 -1.49 -20.12 4.38
CA ALA A 198 -2.93 -20.28 4.21
C ALA A 198 -3.64 -20.62 5.51
N ALA A 199 -3.02 -21.45 6.37
CA ALA A 199 -3.56 -21.75 7.70
C ALA A 199 -3.63 -20.50 8.59
N VAL A 200 -2.58 -19.69 8.65
CA VAL A 200 -2.59 -18.41 9.38
C VAL A 200 -3.63 -17.45 8.80
N ALA A 201 -3.73 -17.35 7.47
CA ALA A 201 -4.70 -16.48 6.81
C ALA A 201 -6.16 -16.89 7.10
N ARG A 202 -6.44 -18.19 7.22
CA ARG A 202 -7.78 -18.71 7.54
C ARG A 202 -8.35 -18.10 8.82
N ASP A 203 -7.50 -17.99 9.83
CA ASP A 203 -7.90 -17.56 11.17
C ASP A 203 -7.70 -16.04 11.37
N ASN A 204 -7.14 -15.34 10.39
CA ASN A 204 -6.95 -13.89 10.43
C ASN A 204 -8.16 -13.15 9.81
N PRO A 205 -8.95 -12.39 10.59
CA PRO A 205 -10.12 -11.67 10.09
C PRO A 205 -9.78 -10.60 9.04
N LEU A 206 -8.53 -10.11 9.01
CA LEU A 206 -8.06 -9.09 8.08
C LEU A 206 -7.47 -9.66 6.78
N ALA A 207 -7.30 -10.99 6.69
CA ALA A 207 -6.76 -11.60 5.48
C ALA A 207 -7.75 -11.57 4.32
N THR A 208 -7.28 -11.20 3.14
CA THR A 208 -8.10 -11.15 1.91
C THR A 208 -8.54 -12.54 1.45
N ARG A 209 -7.68 -13.56 1.64
CA ARG A 209 -7.95 -14.94 1.25
C ARG A 209 -7.91 -15.84 2.47
N ARG A 210 -9.08 -16.29 2.92
CA ARG A 210 -9.26 -17.08 4.15
C ARG A 210 -9.66 -18.54 3.88
N LYS A 211 -9.45 -19.04 2.64
CA LYS A 211 -9.94 -20.36 2.24
C LYS A 211 -9.19 -21.51 2.92
N GLY A 212 -7.94 -21.31 3.35
CA GLY A 212 -7.16 -22.32 4.07
C GLY A 212 -6.80 -23.51 3.17
N TYR A 213 -5.95 -23.28 2.18
CA TYR A 213 -5.54 -24.33 1.23
C TYR A 213 -4.58 -25.35 1.86
N SER A 214 -4.75 -26.63 1.54
CA SER A 214 -3.77 -27.68 1.87
C SER A 214 -2.55 -27.63 0.93
N ALA A 215 -1.47 -28.31 1.31
CA ALA A 215 -0.27 -28.40 0.47
C ALA A 215 -0.56 -29.08 -0.87
N GLU A 216 -1.39 -30.13 -0.86
CA GLU A 216 -1.80 -30.86 -2.06
C GLU A 216 -2.58 -29.94 -3.02
N GLN A 217 -3.54 -29.17 -2.49
CA GLN A 217 -4.31 -28.20 -3.28
C GLN A 217 -3.44 -27.09 -3.88
N ILE A 218 -2.38 -26.68 -3.19
CA ILE A 218 -1.44 -25.66 -3.68
C ILE A 218 -0.49 -26.26 -4.74
N ALA A 219 -0.08 -27.53 -4.57
CA ALA A 219 0.80 -28.20 -5.51
C ALA A 219 0.11 -28.60 -6.82
N GLU A 220 -1.22 -28.77 -6.78
CA GLU A 220 -2.01 -29.13 -7.95
C GLU A 220 -2.15 -27.94 -8.89
N VAL A 221 -1.77 -28.11 -10.15
CA VAL A 221 -1.98 -27.09 -11.19
C VAL A 221 -3.39 -27.23 -11.76
N ASN A 222 -4.21 -26.22 -11.55
CA ASN A 222 -5.58 -26.17 -12.03
C ASN A 222 -5.97 -24.73 -12.44
N ALA A 223 -7.25 -24.52 -12.79
CA ALA A 223 -7.73 -23.22 -13.25
C ALA A 223 -7.83 -22.14 -12.14
N GLU A 224 -7.69 -22.53 -10.88
CA GLU A 224 -7.81 -21.62 -9.72
C GLU A 224 -6.46 -21.18 -9.16
N ASN A 225 -5.36 -21.89 -9.49
CA ASN A 225 -4.01 -21.55 -9.04
C ASN A 225 -2.94 -21.69 -10.14
#